data_5ec95d3bb877baf136c99678240025f9
#
_entry.id   5ec95d3bb877baf136c99678240025f9
#
_cell.length_a   1.000
_cell.length_b   1.000
_cell.length_c   1.000
_cell.angle_alpha   90.00
_cell.angle_beta   90.00
_cell.angle_gamma   90.00
#
_symmetry.space_group_name_H-M   'P 1'
#
loop_
_entity.id
_entity.type
_entity.pdbx_description
1 polymer ?
#
loop_
_entity_poly.entity_id
_entity_poly.type
_entity_poly.pdbx_seq_one_letter_code
_entity_poly.pdbx_strand_id
1 'polypeptide(L)'
;MSKEQITRNSLKSSFLKQTIIKVDYDYLFDDYINEVMKKIDSFLGERGYVIENKYMSEFGLKVDFERLNNDENANFLDNINLEKDKREKYYSFTNNDKRIRIDITKEYFAITVDYLEYIPFEELNELYEKIMEELKNVRSNIKIKRVGLRKFNIYMMKNIEDIGNFFEDDIFSFASKNLNSYSFLGKSSLDIYSYNGYKVNQTANIAQGYMSTDTEETTTVYQLILDFDVYVDQIEKDVSLTDMNDNLFSIYKNSLKEDFLIRLKENNFKDERIFKL
;
A
#
# COMPACT_ATOMS: atom_id res chain seq x y z
N MET A 1 15.72 -4.81 -26.86
CA MET A 1 16.00 -5.11 -25.44
C MET A 1 14.72 -5.72 -24.88
N SER A 2 14.74 -6.94 -24.37
CA SER A 2 13.51 -7.59 -23.91
C SER A 2 13.13 -7.13 -22.49
N LYS A 3 11.84 -7.24 -22.12
CA LYS A 3 11.35 -6.99 -20.75
C LYS A 3 12.20 -7.71 -19.68
N GLU A 4 12.73 -8.88 -19.98
CA GLU A 4 13.55 -9.69 -19.07
C GLU A 4 14.84 -9.00 -18.62
N GLN A 5 15.42 -8.16 -19.47
CA GLN A 5 16.66 -7.43 -19.19
C GLN A 5 16.43 -6.14 -18.35
N ILE A 6 15.18 -5.79 -18.08
CA ILE A 6 14.85 -4.60 -17.29
C ILE A 6 14.81 -4.99 -15.82
N THR A 7 15.72 -4.40 -15.05
CA THR A 7 15.77 -4.54 -13.59
C THR A 7 15.17 -3.32 -12.91
N ARG A 8 14.78 -3.46 -11.64
CA ARG A 8 14.26 -2.37 -10.80
C ARG A 8 15.18 -1.14 -10.82
N ASN A 9 16.49 -1.35 -10.65
CA ASN A 9 17.48 -0.30 -10.59
C ASN A 9 17.77 0.35 -11.96
N SER A 10 17.27 -0.23 -13.05
CA SER A 10 17.42 0.34 -14.41
C SER A 10 16.37 1.41 -14.73
N LEU A 11 15.27 1.48 -13.97
CA LEU A 11 14.25 2.51 -14.17
C LEU A 11 14.72 3.84 -13.56
N LYS A 12 14.66 4.91 -14.35
CA LYS A 12 14.99 6.29 -13.96
C LYS A 12 13.75 7.11 -13.64
N SER A 13 12.60 6.66 -14.16
CA SER A 13 11.30 7.26 -13.89
C SER A 13 10.38 6.21 -13.29
N SER A 14 9.56 6.60 -12.31
CA SER A 14 8.64 5.71 -11.63
C SER A 14 7.32 6.43 -11.35
N PHE A 15 6.24 5.69 -11.41
CA PHE A 15 4.90 6.13 -11.00
C PHE A 15 4.55 5.63 -9.59
N LEU A 16 5.51 5.04 -8.89
CA LEU A 16 5.37 4.59 -7.52
C LEU A 16 5.08 5.79 -6.60
N LYS A 17 3.94 5.75 -5.92
CA LYS A 17 3.48 6.80 -5.01
C LYS A 17 3.62 6.40 -3.55
N GLN A 18 3.37 5.11 -3.25
CA GLN A 18 3.42 4.63 -1.88
C GLN A 18 3.94 3.19 -1.82
N THR A 19 4.68 2.89 -0.77
CA THR A 19 5.04 1.51 -0.36
C THR A 19 4.60 1.30 1.08
N ILE A 20 4.01 0.14 1.35
CA ILE A 20 3.65 -0.30 2.70
C ILE A 20 4.27 -1.68 2.94
N ILE A 21 5.06 -1.80 3.99
CA ILE A 21 5.52 -3.07 4.54
C ILE A 21 4.74 -3.29 5.83
N LYS A 22 4.03 -4.41 5.94
CA LYS A 22 3.26 -4.73 7.15
C LYS A 22 3.58 -6.14 7.63
N VAL A 23 3.80 -6.26 8.93
CA VAL A 23 4.03 -7.53 9.61
C VAL A 23 3.02 -7.70 10.72
N ASP A 24 2.18 -8.72 10.61
CA ASP A 24 1.24 -9.11 11.66
C ASP A 24 1.86 -10.23 12.50
N TYR A 25 1.74 -10.13 13.83
CA TYR A 25 2.30 -11.09 14.79
C TYR A 25 1.35 -11.40 15.93
N ASP A 26 1.73 -12.34 16.81
CA ASP A 26 1.01 -12.64 18.02
C ASP A 26 0.98 -11.43 18.95
N TYR A 27 -0.14 -11.26 19.65
CA TYR A 27 -0.35 -10.17 20.58
C TYR A 27 0.80 -10.03 21.59
N LEU A 28 1.34 -8.83 21.70
CA LEU A 28 2.37 -8.43 22.65
C LEU A 28 1.73 -7.70 23.84
N PHE A 29 2.04 -8.13 25.06
CA PHE A 29 1.67 -7.39 26.26
C PHE A 29 2.49 -6.10 26.39
N ASP A 30 1.99 -5.16 27.19
CA ASP A 30 2.57 -3.83 27.36
C ASP A 30 4.06 -3.83 27.72
N ASP A 31 4.51 -4.78 28.55
CA ASP A 31 5.91 -4.88 28.94
C ASP A 31 6.82 -5.20 27.75
N TYR A 32 6.40 -6.13 26.88
CA TYR A 32 7.14 -6.50 25.67
C TYR A 32 7.18 -5.34 24.66
N ILE A 33 6.05 -4.70 24.40
CA ILE A 33 6.03 -3.59 23.44
C ILE A 33 6.88 -2.41 23.93
N ASN A 34 6.85 -2.09 25.24
CA ASN A 34 7.68 -1.06 25.81
C ASN A 34 9.17 -1.39 25.73
N GLU A 35 9.56 -2.67 25.85
CA GLU A 35 10.93 -3.11 25.70
C GLU A 35 11.41 -3.00 24.25
N VAL A 36 10.59 -3.43 23.27
CA VAL A 36 10.87 -3.22 21.84
C VAL A 36 11.08 -1.75 21.56
N MET A 37 10.18 -0.89 22.05
CA MET A 37 10.25 0.55 21.86
C MET A 37 11.55 1.16 22.38
N LYS A 38 11.99 0.78 23.58
CA LYS A 38 13.26 1.26 24.15
C LYS A 38 14.48 0.91 23.29
N LYS A 39 14.44 -0.27 22.63
CA LYS A 39 15.56 -0.75 21.80
C LYS A 39 15.61 -0.06 20.43
N ILE A 40 14.46 0.23 19.83
CA ILE A 40 14.42 0.84 18.50
C ILE A 40 14.43 2.36 18.53
N ASP A 41 14.07 3.01 19.65
CA ASP A 41 14.01 4.48 19.76
C ASP A 41 15.34 5.15 19.45
N SER A 42 16.44 4.66 20.04
CA SER A 42 17.78 5.19 19.75
C SER A 42 18.16 5.03 18.27
N PHE A 43 17.91 3.84 17.71
CA PHE A 43 18.21 3.55 16.31
C PHE A 43 17.43 4.44 15.34
N LEU A 44 16.14 4.68 15.61
CA LEU A 44 15.31 5.55 14.80
C LEU A 44 15.59 7.03 15.03
N GLY A 45 15.86 7.42 16.29
CA GLY A 45 16.21 8.80 16.65
C GLY A 45 17.49 9.29 15.95
N GLU A 46 18.53 8.45 15.90
CA GLU A 46 19.77 8.73 15.17
C GLU A 46 19.55 8.94 13.65
N ARG A 47 18.44 8.42 13.11
CA ARG A 47 18.03 8.56 11.71
C ARG A 47 17.01 9.68 11.47
N GLY A 48 16.76 10.52 12.48
CA GLY A 48 15.87 11.67 12.38
C GLY A 48 14.37 11.34 12.47
N TYR A 49 14.02 10.18 13.02
CA TYR A 49 12.62 9.85 13.30
C TYR A 49 12.19 10.48 14.63
N VAL A 50 10.98 11.03 14.63
CA VAL A 50 10.35 11.59 15.83
C VAL A 50 9.22 10.67 16.27
N ILE A 51 9.22 10.30 17.54
CA ILE A 51 8.18 9.43 18.11
C ILE A 51 6.93 10.24 18.53
N GLU A 52 5.77 9.71 18.18
CA GLU A 52 4.47 10.18 18.66
C GLU A 52 3.70 9.02 19.27
N ASN A 53 3.13 9.24 20.47
CA ASN A 53 2.17 8.31 21.03
C ASN A 53 0.78 8.59 20.43
N LYS A 54 0.20 7.61 19.77
CA LYS A 54 -1.14 7.70 19.19
C LYS A 54 -2.10 6.74 19.88
N TYR A 55 -3.39 6.99 19.73
CA TYR A 55 -4.43 6.13 20.24
C TYR A 55 -5.33 5.72 19.09
N MET A 56 -5.50 4.43 18.91
CA MET A 56 -6.48 3.86 17.98
C MET A 56 -7.80 3.70 18.72
N SER A 57 -8.85 4.31 18.21
CA SER A 57 -10.22 4.08 18.70
C SER A 57 -10.87 3.07 17.78
N GLU A 58 -11.19 1.90 18.29
CA GLU A 58 -12.10 0.99 17.61
C GLU A 58 -13.53 1.50 17.83
N PHE A 59 -14.23 1.74 16.72
CA PHE A 59 -15.67 1.99 16.76
C PHE A 59 -16.38 0.65 16.58
N GLY A 60 -16.82 0.07 17.68
CA GLY A 60 -17.71 -1.09 17.66
C GLY A 60 -19.16 -0.63 17.46
N LEU A 61 -19.83 -1.13 16.45
CA LEU A 61 -21.27 -0.96 16.26
C LEU A 61 -21.95 -2.22 16.78
N LYS A 62 -22.51 -2.18 17.99
CA LYS A 62 -23.35 -3.26 18.50
C LYS A 62 -24.80 -2.97 18.18
N VAL A 63 -25.41 -3.86 17.42
CA VAL A 63 -26.86 -3.83 17.15
C VAL A 63 -27.52 -4.90 17.98
N ASP A 64 -28.45 -4.50 18.83
CA ASP A 64 -29.25 -5.43 19.63
C ASP A 64 -30.43 -5.95 18.77
N PHE A 65 -30.20 -7.07 18.11
CA PHE A 65 -31.20 -7.71 17.25
C PHE A 65 -32.34 -8.37 18.05
N GLU A 66 -32.13 -8.75 19.32
CA GLU A 66 -33.21 -9.34 20.13
C GLU A 66 -34.25 -8.27 20.47
N ARG A 67 -33.82 -7.07 20.79
CA ARG A 67 -34.70 -5.94 21.06
C ARG A 67 -35.44 -5.47 19.81
N LEU A 68 -34.76 -5.44 18.65
CA LEU A 68 -35.40 -5.10 17.37
C LEU A 68 -36.49 -6.08 16.96
N ASN A 69 -36.35 -7.36 17.30
CA ASN A 69 -37.35 -8.38 16.95
C ASN A 69 -38.53 -8.45 17.90
N ASN A 70 -38.38 -7.96 19.14
CA ASN A 70 -39.38 -8.08 20.19
C ASN A 70 -40.21 -6.80 20.41
N ASP A 71 -39.85 -5.69 19.84
CA ASP A 71 -40.55 -4.40 19.97
C ASP A 71 -40.90 -3.83 18.60
N GLU A 72 -42.18 -3.94 18.21
CA GLU A 72 -42.69 -3.45 16.93
C GLU A 72 -42.51 -1.93 16.71
N ASN A 73 -42.23 -1.16 17.79
CA ASN A 73 -41.98 0.27 17.75
C ASN A 73 -40.49 0.63 17.95
N ALA A 74 -39.59 -0.37 17.99
CA ALA A 74 -38.18 -0.13 18.18
C ALA A 74 -37.57 0.59 16.97
N ASN A 75 -37.11 1.81 17.20
CA ASN A 75 -36.36 2.54 16.18
C ASN A 75 -34.97 1.93 16.05
N PHE A 76 -34.54 1.61 14.81
CA PHE A 76 -33.22 1.04 14.55
C PHE A 76 -32.09 1.86 15.17
N LEU A 77 -32.19 3.20 15.12
CA LEU A 77 -31.19 4.10 15.67
C LEU A 77 -31.08 4.07 17.21
N ASP A 78 -32.16 3.75 17.91
CA ASP A 78 -32.19 3.68 19.39
C ASP A 78 -31.56 2.39 19.92
N ASN A 79 -31.35 1.41 19.04
CA ASN A 79 -30.74 0.10 19.37
C ASN A 79 -29.28 0.00 18.89
N ILE A 80 -28.71 1.09 18.38
CA ILE A 80 -27.29 1.20 18.07
C ILE A 80 -26.56 1.71 19.29
N ASN A 81 -25.87 0.84 20.01
CA ASN A 81 -24.92 1.23 21.04
C ASN A 81 -23.56 1.46 20.40
N LEU A 82 -23.12 2.72 20.35
CA LEU A 82 -21.74 3.10 20.10
C LEU A 82 -20.95 2.75 21.36
N GLU A 83 -20.39 1.55 21.45
CA GLU A 83 -19.38 1.29 22.45
C GLU A 83 -18.17 2.18 22.12
N LYS A 84 -17.92 3.17 23.00
CA LYS A 84 -16.65 3.91 23.00
C LYS A 84 -15.58 2.95 23.47
N ASP A 85 -15.04 2.23 22.50
CA ASP A 85 -14.10 1.18 22.78
C ASP A 85 -12.72 1.66 23.18
N LYS A 86 -12.07 0.78 23.87
CA LYS A 86 -10.72 0.85 24.40
C LYS A 86 -9.80 1.57 23.42
N ARG A 87 -9.36 2.75 23.80
CA ARG A 87 -8.28 3.43 23.08
C ARG A 87 -7.02 2.61 23.27
N GLU A 88 -6.65 1.87 22.26
CA GLU A 88 -5.41 1.13 22.29
C GLU A 88 -4.26 2.06 21.90
N LYS A 89 -3.27 2.15 22.78
CA LYS A 89 -2.08 2.96 22.55
C LYS A 89 -1.20 2.25 21.53
N TYR A 90 -0.73 2.99 20.54
CA TYR A 90 0.31 2.56 19.62
C TYR A 90 1.39 3.64 19.46
N TYR A 91 2.52 3.23 18.91
CA TYR A 91 3.66 4.12 18.71
C TYR A 91 3.80 4.40 17.21
N SER A 92 3.98 5.68 16.88
CA SER A 92 4.21 6.13 15.51
C SER A 92 5.52 6.91 15.46
N PHE A 93 6.45 6.48 14.62
CA PHE A 93 7.68 7.20 14.33
C PHE A 93 7.55 7.83 12.96
N THR A 94 7.86 9.10 12.83
CA THR A 94 7.77 9.83 11.56
C THR A 94 9.11 10.47 11.22
N ASN A 95 9.54 10.29 9.99
CA ASN A 95 10.57 11.10 9.35
C ASN A 95 9.92 11.93 8.26
N ASN A 96 9.66 13.20 8.53
CA ASN A 96 8.92 14.08 7.63
C ASN A 96 9.69 14.40 6.35
N ASP A 97 11.03 14.49 6.44
CA ASP A 97 11.87 14.79 5.28
C ASP A 97 11.81 13.66 4.24
N LYS A 98 11.83 12.41 4.72
CA LYS A 98 11.73 11.21 3.89
C LYS A 98 10.29 10.73 3.69
N ARG A 99 9.32 11.33 4.39
CA ARG A 99 7.92 10.88 4.42
C ARG A 99 7.77 9.39 4.73
N ILE A 100 8.58 8.91 5.66
CA ILE A 100 8.51 7.55 6.18
C ILE A 100 7.78 7.60 7.52
N ARG A 101 6.79 6.73 7.68
CA ARG A 101 6.10 6.50 8.95
C ARG A 101 6.22 5.03 9.33
N ILE A 102 6.51 4.78 10.61
CA ILE A 102 6.59 3.45 11.20
C ILE A 102 5.59 3.40 12.35
N ASP A 103 4.55 2.60 12.19
CA ASP A 103 3.55 2.36 13.24
C ASP A 103 3.81 1.02 13.90
N ILE A 104 3.86 0.98 15.23
CA ILE A 104 4.08 -0.26 16.02
C ILE A 104 2.96 -0.38 17.03
N THR A 105 2.24 -1.49 16.94
CA THR A 105 1.12 -1.84 17.81
C THR A 105 1.42 -3.14 18.56
N LYS A 106 0.47 -3.63 19.34
CA LYS A 106 0.57 -4.94 20.01
C LYS A 106 0.44 -6.14 19.06
N GLU A 107 -0.05 -5.95 17.84
CA GLU A 107 -0.37 -7.03 16.91
C GLU A 107 0.30 -6.91 15.55
N TYR A 108 0.81 -5.74 15.21
CA TYR A 108 1.52 -5.51 13.95
C TYR A 108 2.50 -4.34 14.04
N PHE A 109 3.44 -4.30 13.12
CA PHE A 109 4.09 -3.06 12.73
C PHE A 109 3.90 -2.81 11.23
N ALA A 110 3.95 -1.53 10.84
CA ALA A 110 3.87 -1.12 9.46
C ALA A 110 4.89 -0.01 9.17
N ILE A 111 5.59 -0.12 8.04
CA ILE A 111 6.46 0.92 7.49
C ILE A 111 5.76 1.46 6.25
N THR A 112 5.38 2.72 6.26
CA THR A 112 4.72 3.39 5.15
C THR A 112 5.61 4.49 4.60
N VAL A 113 5.75 4.53 3.29
CA VAL A 113 6.52 5.55 2.56
C VAL A 113 5.65 6.19 1.50
N ASP A 114 5.55 7.52 1.53
CA ASP A 114 4.91 8.32 0.49
C ASP A 114 6.00 8.98 -0.37
N TYR A 115 6.19 8.50 -1.61
CA TYR A 115 7.28 8.98 -2.45
C TYR A 115 7.00 10.35 -3.06
N LEU A 116 7.82 11.33 -2.74
CA LEU A 116 8.06 12.54 -3.55
C LEU A 116 9.36 12.40 -4.32
N GLU A 117 10.37 11.83 -3.66
CA GLU A 117 11.69 11.57 -4.17
C GLU A 117 12.00 10.07 -4.06
N TYR A 118 13.01 9.63 -4.77
CA TYR A 118 13.43 8.23 -4.71
C TYR A 118 14.08 7.90 -3.38
N ILE A 119 13.54 6.88 -2.71
CA ILE A 119 14.14 6.26 -1.50
C ILE A 119 14.55 4.84 -1.90
N PRO A 120 15.83 4.45 -1.70
CA PRO A 120 16.29 3.10 -1.97
C PRO A 120 15.50 2.08 -1.13
N PHE A 121 15.12 0.94 -1.75
CA PHE A 121 14.39 -0.11 -1.04
C PHE A 121 15.24 -0.74 0.08
N GLU A 122 16.54 -0.71 -0.08
CA GLU A 122 17.53 -1.19 0.89
C GLU A 122 17.39 -0.48 2.25
N GLU A 123 17.03 0.82 2.23
CA GLU A 123 16.77 1.57 3.47
C GLU A 123 15.52 1.04 4.19
N LEU A 124 14.47 0.71 3.45
CA LEU A 124 13.25 0.13 4.01
C LEU A 124 13.48 -1.29 4.54
N ASN A 125 14.31 -2.06 3.84
CA ASN A 125 14.70 -3.39 4.27
C ASN A 125 15.51 -3.34 5.58
N GLU A 126 16.43 -2.38 5.73
CA GLU A 126 17.18 -2.18 6.97
C GLU A 126 16.25 -1.86 8.16
N LEU A 127 15.25 -0.99 7.96
CA LEU A 127 14.25 -0.68 8.98
C LEU A 127 13.43 -1.93 9.36
N TYR A 128 12.99 -2.68 8.37
CA TYR A 128 12.24 -3.93 8.58
C TYR A 128 13.07 -4.95 9.38
N GLU A 129 14.31 -5.22 8.95
CA GLU A 129 15.17 -6.20 9.60
C GLU A 129 15.48 -5.80 11.05
N LYS A 130 15.73 -4.51 11.30
CA LYS A 130 16.00 -4.03 12.66
C LYS A 130 14.80 -4.20 13.59
N ILE A 131 13.60 -3.85 13.13
CA ILE A 131 12.38 -4.02 13.94
C ILE A 131 12.12 -5.52 14.19
N MET A 132 12.28 -6.36 13.17
CA MET A 132 12.12 -7.81 13.29
C MET A 132 13.13 -8.44 14.27
N GLU A 133 14.38 -7.99 14.22
CA GLU A 133 15.42 -8.41 15.16
C GLU A 133 15.01 -8.09 16.61
N GLU A 134 14.58 -6.84 16.87
CA GLU A 134 14.23 -6.43 18.22
C GLU A 134 12.96 -7.10 18.74
N LEU A 135 11.98 -7.35 17.89
CA LEU A 135 10.80 -8.16 18.23
C LEU A 135 11.19 -9.58 18.67
N LYS A 136 12.10 -10.23 17.92
CA LYS A 136 12.60 -11.58 18.24
C LYS A 136 13.47 -11.59 19.48
N ASN A 137 14.28 -10.54 19.72
CA ASN A 137 15.11 -10.40 20.92
C ASN A 137 14.29 -10.25 22.19
N VAL A 138 13.16 -9.55 22.13
CA VAL A 138 12.26 -9.34 23.26
C VAL A 138 11.39 -10.57 23.51
N ARG A 139 10.95 -11.25 22.44
CA ARG A 139 10.13 -12.45 22.51
C ARG A 139 10.59 -13.47 21.46
N SER A 140 11.52 -14.35 21.86
CA SER A 140 12.15 -15.33 20.95
C SER A 140 11.17 -16.30 20.28
N ASN A 141 10.01 -16.54 20.89
CA ASN A 141 8.96 -17.42 20.37
C ASN A 141 7.77 -16.67 19.74
N ILE A 142 7.97 -15.40 19.37
CA ILE A 142 6.93 -14.62 18.68
C ILE A 142 6.59 -15.29 17.34
N LYS A 143 5.29 -15.52 17.12
CA LYS A 143 4.82 -16.06 15.84
C LYS A 143 4.47 -14.92 14.91
N ILE A 144 5.10 -14.91 13.75
CA ILE A 144 4.75 -13.99 12.66
C ILE A 144 3.60 -14.62 11.88
N LYS A 145 2.48 -13.93 11.79
CA LYS A 145 1.26 -14.41 11.14
C LYS A 145 1.24 -14.08 9.66
N ARG A 146 1.73 -12.88 9.31
CA ARG A 146 1.77 -12.39 7.93
C ARG A 146 2.91 -11.41 7.76
N VAL A 147 3.57 -11.48 6.60
CA VAL A 147 4.43 -10.41 6.07
C VAL A 147 3.88 -10.01 4.73
N GLY A 148 3.64 -8.72 4.53
CA GLY A 148 3.12 -8.15 3.29
C GLY A 148 3.93 -6.95 2.81
N LEU A 149 4.09 -6.86 1.50
CA LEU A 149 4.67 -5.73 0.78
C LEU A 149 3.66 -5.23 -0.25
N ARG A 150 3.20 -3.99 -0.10
CA ARG A 150 2.21 -3.39 -0.97
C ARG A 150 2.76 -2.14 -1.63
N LYS A 151 2.50 -1.96 -2.93
CA LYS A 151 2.95 -0.82 -3.72
C LYS A 151 1.84 -0.25 -4.56
N PHE A 152 1.66 1.07 -4.46
CA PHE A 152 0.71 1.84 -5.25
C PHE A 152 1.44 2.62 -6.33
N ASN A 153 1.08 2.38 -7.58
CA ASN A 153 1.52 3.16 -8.73
C ASN A 153 0.34 3.97 -9.23
N ILE A 154 0.51 5.28 -9.33
CA ILE A 154 -0.56 6.22 -9.71
C ILE A 154 -0.16 6.93 -11.00
N TYR A 155 -1.03 6.85 -11.99
CA TYR A 155 -0.87 7.46 -13.30
C TYR A 155 -2.03 8.41 -13.56
N MET A 156 -1.75 9.52 -14.23
CA MET A 156 -2.76 10.42 -14.76
C MET A 156 -2.76 10.35 -16.28
N MET A 157 -3.93 10.25 -16.90
CA MET A 157 -4.10 10.22 -18.35
C MET A 157 -5.12 11.27 -18.81
N LYS A 158 -4.87 11.88 -19.97
CA LYS A 158 -5.85 12.78 -20.60
C LYS A 158 -6.95 12.02 -21.32
N ASN A 159 -6.58 10.93 -22.01
CA ASN A 159 -7.51 10.14 -22.80
C ASN A 159 -7.44 8.68 -22.37
N ILE A 160 -8.58 8.10 -22.02
CA ILE A 160 -8.65 6.69 -21.61
C ILE A 160 -8.35 5.72 -22.76
N GLU A 161 -8.56 6.15 -24.00
CA GLU A 161 -8.29 5.37 -25.21
C GLU A 161 -6.78 5.06 -25.39
N ASP A 162 -5.92 5.88 -24.78
CA ASP A 162 -4.47 5.68 -24.82
C ASP A 162 -3.97 4.58 -23.88
N ILE A 163 -4.83 4.01 -23.04
CA ILE A 163 -4.45 3.04 -22.00
C ILE A 163 -3.68 1.83 -22.57
N GLY A 164 -4.10 1.33 -23.73
CA GLY A 164 -3.47 0.20 -24.41
C GLY A 164 -2.04 0.47 -24.93
N ASN A 165 -1.61 1.74 -24.96
CA ASN A 165 -0.24 2.12 -25.31
C ASN A 165 0.76 1.90 -24.15
N PHE A 166 0.24 1.78 -22.92
CA PHE A 166 1.07 1.76 -21.69
C PHE A 166 0.94 0.46 -20.92
N PHE A 167 -0.25 -0.16 -20.92
CA PHE A 167 -0.55 -1.33 -20.11
C PHE A 167 -0.88 -2.54 -20.99
N GLU A 168 -0.59 -3.73 -20.49
CA GLU A 168 -1.02 -4.96 -21.14
C GLU A 168 -2.56 -5.07 -21.15
N ASP A 169 -3.08 -5.77 -22.15
CA ASP A 169 -4.51 -5.71 -22.48
C ASP A 169 -5.44 -6.30 -21.41
N ASP A 170 -4.91 -7.21 -20.57
CA ASP A 170 -5.63 -7.86 -19.48
C ASP A 170 -5.77 -6.96 -18.24
N ILE A 171 -4.82 -6.05 -18.00
CA ILE A 171 -4.76 -5.23 -16.78
C ILE A 171 -5.97 -4.29 -16.65
N PHE A 172 -6.28 -3.58 -17.74
CA PHE A 172 -7.42 -2.66 -17.81
C PHE A 172 -8.42 -3.07 -18.90
N SER A 173 -8.57 -4.38 -19.16
CA SER A 173 -9.43 -4.92 -20.23
C SER A 173 -10.89 -4.44 -20.17
N PHE A 174 -11.35 -4.07 -18.98
CA PHE A 174 -12.68 -3.50 -18.76
C PHE A 174 -12.84 -2.07 -19.31
N ALA A 175 -11.75 -1.32 -19.48
CA ALA A 175 -11.81 0.06 -19.97
C ALA A 175 -12.10 0.13 -21.47
N SER A 176 -11.68 -0.87 -22.24
CA SER A 176 -11.77 -0.87 -23.71
C SER A 176 -13.15 -1.27 -24.25
N LYS A 177 -14.00 -1.93 -23.45
CA LYS A 177 -15.19 -2.63 -23.99
C LYS A 177 -16.46 -1.81 -24.11
N ASN A 178 -16.62 -0.64 -23.46
CA ASN A 178 -17.94 0.04 -23.38
C ASN A 178 -17.88 1.57 -23.34
N LEU A 179 -16.81 2.20 -23.81
CA LEU A 179 -16.65 3.67 -23.71
C LEU A 179 -17.58 4.48 -24.61
N ASN A 180 -18.20 3.85 -25.62
CA ASN A 180 -18.97 4.58 -26.65
C ASN A 180 -20.46 4.80 -26.31
N SER A 181 -20.98 4.27 -25.21
CA SER A 181 -22.43 4.30 -24.93
C SER A 181 -22.83 5.02 -23.65
N TYR A 182 -21.92 5.38 -22.74
CA TYR A 182 -22.24 6.14 -21.52
C TYR A 182 -20.99 6.87 -20.95
N SER A 183 -21.25 7.86 -20.10
CA SER A 183 -20.18 8.55 -19.38
C SER A 183 -19.48 7.59 -18.42
N PHE A 184 -18.21 7.31 -18.66
CA PHE A 184 -17.40 6.45 -17.80
C PHE A 184 -16.93 7.27 -16.58
N LEU A 185 -17.36 6.90 -15.38
CA LEU A 185 -16.99 7.55 -14.13
C LEU A 185 -15.86 6.84 -13.39
N GLY A 186 -15.80 5.53 -13.51
CA GLY A 186 -14.76 4.73 -12.87
C GLY A 186 -15.07 3.24 -12.86
N LYS A 187 -14.03 2.43 -12.66
CA LYS A 187 -14.12 0.98 -12.47
C LYS A 187 -12.93 0.46 -11.66
N SER A 188 -13.17 -0.65 -10.98
CA SER A 188 -12.16 -1.39 -10.23
C SER A 188 -12.21 -2.86 -10.61
N SER A 189 -11.04 -3.51 -10.70
CA SER A 189 -10.90 -4.96 -10.75
C SER A 189 -9.93 -5.42 -9.67
N LEU A 190 -10.14 -6.63 -9.14
CA LEU A 190 -9.27 -7.29 -8.19
C LEU A 190 -9.00 -8.71 -8.67
N ASP A 191 -7.75 -9.03 -8.89
CA ASP A 191 -7.26 -10.36 -9.18
C ASP A 191 -6.52 -10.91 -7.96
N ILE A 192 -6.83 -12.15 -7.58
CA ILE A 192 -6.19 -12.83 -6.44
C ILE A 192 -5.58 -14.12 -6.97
N TYR A 193 -4.26 -14.24 -6.83
CA TYR A 193 -3.53 -15.40 -7.35
C TYR A 193 -2.26 -15.69 -6.54
N SER A 194 -1.56 -16.78 -6.89
CA SER A 194 -0.25 -17.10 -6.33
C SER A 194 0.83 -16.91 -7.38
N TYR A 195 1.98 -16.35 -6.97
CA TYR A 195 3.14 -16.14 -7.81
C TYR A 195 4.42 -16.44 -7.03
N ASN A 196 5.22 -17.40 -7.49
CA ASN A 196 6.48 -17.82 -6.86
C ASN A 196 6.36 -18.12 -5.34
N GLY A 197 5.24 -18.74 -4.92
CA GLY A 197 4.99 -19.08 -3.51
C GLY A 197 4.40 -17.95 -2.66
N TYR A 198 4.23 -16.76 -3.22
CA TYR A 198 3.55 -15.63 -2.57
C TYR A 198 2.09 -15.55 -3.00
N LYS A 199 1.23 -15.07 -2.11
CA LYS A 199 -0.13 -14.64 -2.45
C LYS A 199 -0.08 -13.21 -2.97
N VAL A 200 -0.88 -12.91 -3.98
CA VAL A 200 -0.90 -11.60 -4.65
C VAL A 200 -2.34 -11.13 -4.75
N ASN A 201 -2.59 -9.92 -4.27
CA ASN A 201 -3.79 -9.16 -4.61
C ASN A 201 -3.36 -8.05 -5.56
N GLN A 202 -3.83 -8.10 -6.79
CA GLN A 202 -3.58 -7.08 -7.79
C GLN A 202 -4.87 -6.32 -8.06
N THR A 203 -4.88 -5.02 -7.77
CA THR A 203 -6.03 -4.16 -8.02
C THR A 203 -5.71 -3.15 -9.11
N ALA A 204 -6.57 -3.06 -10.11
CA ALA A 204 -6.51 -2.05 -11.14
C ALA A 204 -7.75 -1.16 -11.05
N ASN A 205 -7.53 0.13 -10.79
CA ASN A 205 -8.61 1.13 -10.64
C ASN A 205 -8.46 2.22 -11.69
N ILE A 206 -9.58 2.64 -12.27
CA ILE A 206 -9.67 3.87 -13.06
C ILE A 206 -10.78 4.72 -12.47
N ALA A 207 -10.50 6.02 -12.30
CA ALA A 207 -11.49 7.01 -11.92
C ALA A 207 -11.36 8.25 -12.81
N GLN A 208 -12.49 8.77 -13.28
CA GLN A 208 -12.54 10.06 -13.96
C GLN A 208 -12.46 11.17 -12.92
N GLY A 209 -11.67 12.19 -13.22
CA GLY A 209 -11.54 13.39 -12.42
C GLY A 209 -11.41 14.63 -13.30
N TYR A 210 -11.23 15.78 -12.66
CA TYR A 210 -11.05 17.04 -13.33
C TYR A 210 -9.78 17.72 -12.80
N MET A 211 -9.00 18.25 -13.72
CA MET A 211 -7.81 19.05 -13.40
C MET A 211 -8.06 20.48 -13.86
N SER A 212 -7.93 21.42 -12.93
CA SER A 212 -7.96 22.85 -13.25
C SER A 212 -6.57 23.30 -13.66
N THR A 213 -6.50 24.10 -14.73
CA THR A 213 -5.28 24.79 -15.15
C THR A 213 -5.26 26.20 -14.58
N ASP A 214 -4.10 26.86 -14.61
CA ASP A 214 -3.94 28.27 -14.17
C ASP A 214 -4.83 29.24 -14.95
N THR A 215 -5.38 28.82 -16.10
CA THR A 215 -6.32 29.58 -16.95
C THR A 215 -7.78 29.35 -16.60
N GLU A 216 -8.11 28.74 -15.46
CA GLU A 216 -9.47 28.35 -15.05
C GLU A 216 -10.17 27.34 -15.98
N GLU A 217 -9.49 26.85 -17.00
CA GLU A 217 -10.02 25.78 -17.85
C GLU A 217 -9.97 24.45 -17.10
N THR A 218 -11.10 23.75 -17.06
CA THR A 218 -11.21 22.42 -16.46
C THR A 218 -11.08 21.36 -17.53
N THR A 219 -10.07 20.50 -17.39
CA THR A 219 -9.84 19.39 -18.29
C THR A 219 -10.18 18.07 -17.60
N THR A 220 -10.93 17.19 -18.28
CA THR A 220 -11.15 15.82 -17.81
C THR A 220 -9.85 15.03 -17.84
N VAL A 221 -9.58 14.33 -16.77
CA VAL A 221 -8.43 13.44 -16.64
C VAL A 221 -8.88 12.10 -16.03
N TYR A 222 -8.10 11.06 -16.26
CA TYR A 222 -8.33 9.74 -15.68
C TYR A 222 -7.17 9.40 -14.76
N GLN A 223 -7.49 9.10 -13.50
CA GLN A 223 -6.53 8.53 -12.55
C GLN A 223 -6.56 7.02 -12.66
N LEU A 224 -5.41 6.42 -12.92
CA LEU A 224 -5.22 4.98 -12.93
C LEU A 224 -4.35 4.59 -11.74
N ILE A 225 -4.78 3.57 -11.01
CA ILE A 225 -4.03 3.02 -9.88
C ILE A 225 -3.77 1.55 -10.16
N LEU A 226 -2.49 1.16 -10.14
CA LEU A 226 -2.05 -0.22 -10.03
C LEU A 226 -1.54 -0.46 -8.61
N ASP A 227 -2.26 -1.29 -7.88
CA ASP A 227 -2.00 -1.63 -6.49
C ASP A 227 -1.67 -3.13 -6.40
N PHE A 228 -0.48 -3.44 -5.94
CA PHE A 228 0.02 -4.80 -5.76
C PHE A 228 0.31 -5.05 -4.28
N ASP A 229 -0.41 -5.99 -3.66
CA ASP A 229 -0.17 -6.49 -2.32
C ASP A 229 0.34 -7.94 -2.41
N VAL A 230 1.64 -8.11 -2.22
CA VAL A 230 2.31 -9.41 -2.20
C VAL A 230 2.53 -9.82 -0.74
N TYR A 231 2.11 -11.02 -0.35
CA TYR A 231 2.20 -11.43 1.05
C TYR A 231 2.38 -12.94 1.23
N VAL A 232 2.90 -13.29 2.41
CA VAL A 232 2.94 -14.65 2.94
C VAL A 232 2.23 -14.67 4.28
N ASP A 233 1.39 -15.66 4.50
CA ASP A 233 0.75 -15.97 5.78
C ASP A 233 1.21 -17.37 6.28
N GLN A 234 0.98 -17.67 7.55
CA GLN A 234 1.38 -18.92 8.20
C GLN A 234 2.89 -19.20 8.06
N ILE A 235 3.69 -18.26 8.53
CA ILE A 235 5.13 -18.22 8.28
C ILE A 235 5.86 -19.20 9.19
N GLU A 236 6.47 -20.22 8.61
CA GLU A 236 7.34 -21.19 9.28
C GLU A 236 8.83 -20.82 9.15
N LYS A 237 9.21 -19.97 8.21
CA LYS A 237 10.58 -19.55 7.92
C LYS A 237 10.69 -18.04 7.77
N ASP A 238 11.90 -17.50 7.93
CA ASP A 238 12.14 -16.09 7.68
C ASP A 238 11.81 -15.72 6.23
N VAL A 239 11.09 -14.62 6.05
CA VAL A 239 10.65 -14.10 4.76
C VAL A 239 11.63 -13.03 4.29
N SER A 240 12.20 -13.21 3.11
CA SER A 240 13.05 -12.22 2.47
C SER A 240 12.19 -11.10 1.86
N LEU A 241 12.28 -9.91 2.41
CA LEU A 241 11.58 -8.75 1.87
C LEU A 241 12.14 -8.34 0.49
N THR A 242 13.43 -8.60 0.25
CA THR A 242 14.08 -8.38 -1.04
C THR A 242 13.47 -9.27 -2.12
N ASP A 243 13.28 -10.58 -1.83
CA ASP A 243 12.66 -11.51 -2.77
C ASP A 243 11.20 -11.13 -3.06
N MET A 244 10.45 -10.69 -2.03
CA MET A 244 9.09 -10.17 -2.22
C MET A 244 9.08 -8.98 -3.16
N ASN A 245 10.02 -8.05 -2.99
CA ASN A 245 10.14 -6.85 -3.81
C ASN A 245 10.50 -7.17 -5.27
N ASP A 246 11.37 -8.15 -5.50
CA ASP A 246 11.76 -8.59 -6.84
C ASP A 246 10.60 -9.32 -7.54
N ASN A 247 9.84 -10.14 -6.80
CA ASN A 247 8.61 -10.75 -7.32
C ASN A 247 7.55 -9.70 -7.67
N LEU A 248 7.32 -8.71 -6.79
CA LEU A 248 6.40 -7.61 -7.05
C LEU A 248 6.85 -6.80 -8.28
N PHE A 249 8.16 -6.53 -8.42
CA PHE A 249 8.68 -5.85 -9.61
C PHE A 249 8.46 -6.67 -10.89
N SER A 250 8.57 -7.98 -10.83
CA SER A 250 8.30 -8.87 -11.97
C SER A 250 6.83 -8.80 -12.39
N ILE A 251 5.89 -8.78 -11.43
CA ILE A 251 4.46 -8.60 -11.69
C ILE A 251 4.19 -7.22 -12.31
N TYR A 252 4.72 -6.16 -11.69
CA TYR A 252 4.62 -4.79 -12.21
C TYR A 252 5.13 -4.67 -13.64
N LYS A 253 6.32 -5.20 -13.91
CA LYS A 253 6.94 -5.20 -15.24
C LYS A 253 6.07 -5.91 -16.28
N ASN A 254 5.43 -7.02 -15.90
CA ASN A 254 4.54 -7.76 -16.79
C ASN A 254 3.22 -7.05 -17.06
N SER A 255 2.82 -6.13 -16.19
CA SER A 255 1.59 -5.32 -16.37
C SER A 255 1.75 -4.17 -17.36
N LEU A 256 2.98 -3.84 -17.77
CA LEU A 256 3.28 -2.70 -18.65
C LEU A 256 3.71 -3.18 -20.04
N LYS A 257 3.37 -2.40 -21.08
CA LYS A 257 3.90 -2.60 -22.45
C LYS A 257 5.41 -2.40 -22.45
N GLU A 258 6.11 -3.17 -23.28
CA GLU A 258 7.58 -3.16 -23.37
C GLU A 258 8.13 -1.77 -23.74
N ASP A 259 7.52 -1.12 -24.72
CA ASP A 259 7.94 0.22 -25.16
C ASP A 259 7.82 1.24 -24.03
N PHE A 260 6.76 1.14 -23.21
CA PHE A 260 6.58 2.01 -22.05
C PHE A 260 7.67 1.77 -21.00
N LEU A 261 7.97 0.51 -20.70
CA LEU A 261 9.06 0.13 -19.78
C LEU A 261 10.42 0.64 -20.23
N ILE A 262 10.72 0.55 -21.54
CA ILE A 262 11.97 1.07 -22.11
C ILE A 262 12.07 2.58 -21.88
N ARG A 263 11.00 3.31 -22.11
CA ARG A 263 10.94 4.77 -21.90
C ARG A 263 11.09 5.16 -20.42
N LEU A 264 10.63 4.35 -19.47
CA LEU A 264 10.83 4.59 -18.03
C LEU A 264 12.30 4.49 -17.60
N LYS A 265 13.20 3.97 -18.44
CA LYS A 265 14.66 4.00 -18.21
C LYS A 265 15.29 5.33 -18.58
N GLU A 266 14.59 6.18 -19.31
CA GLU A 266 15.09 7.49 -19.71
C GLU A 266 15.05 8.47 -18.52
N ASN A 267 16.07 9.32 -18.45
CA ASN A 267 16.02 10.43 -17.52
C ASN A 267 14.95 11.44 -18.00
N ASN A 268 14.16 11.94 -17.05
CA ASN A 268 13.12 12.93 -17.33
C ASN A 268 12.05 12.46 -18.33
N PHE A 269 11.57 11.22 -18.13
CA PHE A 269 10.42 10.72 -18.88
C PHE A 269 9.29 11.76 -18.95
N LYS A 270 8.88 12.12 -20.15
CA LYS A 270 7.76 13.01 -20.44
C LYS A 270 6.89 12.41 -21.51
N ASP A 271 5.60 12.30 -21.24
CA ASP A 271 4.58 11.96 -22.22
C ASP A 271 3.34 12.77 -21.89
N GLU A 272 2.81 13.49 -22.88
CA GLU A 272 1.62 14.33 -22.67
C GLU A 272 0.34 13.51 -22.42
N ARG A 273 0.34 12.22 -22.77
CA ARG A 273 -0.79 11.31 -22.61
C ARG A 273 -0.85 10.69 -21.22
N ILE A 274 0.32 10.48 -20.58
CA ILE A 274 0.44 9.88 -19.24
C ILE A 274 1.47 10.64 -18.41
N PHE A 275 1.11 11.03 -17.19
CA PHE A 275 1.95 11.88 -16.34
C PHE A 275 1.74 11.56 -14.86
N LYS A 276 2.59 12.12 -13.99
CA LYS A 276 2.51 12.01 -12.52
C LYS A 276 1.65 13.13 -11.95
N LEU A 277 1.05 12.85 -10.78
CA LEU A 277 0.51 13.87 -9.89
C LEU A 277 1.62 14.62 -9.16
#